data_a7f524fe8bc6449cf4e9fa25757a1725
#
_entry.id   a7f524fe8bc6449cf4e9fa25757a1725
#
_cell.length_a   1.000
_cell.length_b   1.000
_cell.length_c   1.000
_cell.angle_alpha   90.00
_cell.angle_beta   90.00
_cell.angle_gamma   90.00
#
_symmetry.space_group_name_H-M   'P 1'
#
loop_
_entity.id
_entity.type
_entity.pdbx_description
1 polymer ?
#
loop_
_entity_poly.entity_id
_entity_poly.type
_entity_poly.pdbx_seq_one_letter_code
_entity_poly.pdbx_strand_id
1 'polypeptide(L)'
;NLPLADTQIFACGSQALLAGLYTAAAEITLPTDKQLRDNIIVENFGNALADVDNGSNQTFDRTVPVEEHTVYLRSRQRQFSSDTTILTAAENADVRLAHGCRQGICQLCRCNKVSGVVKNVQTGKVSGDGYESIQTCISIAMTDVVLDV
;
A
#
# COMPACT_ATOMS: atom_id res chain seq x y z
N ASN A 1 27.99 5.85 27.33
CA ASN A 1 28.17 5.90 25.87
C ASN A 1 27.87 4.54 25.33
N LEU A 2 26.74 4.41 24.64
CA LEU A 2 26.42 3.19 23.88
C LEU A 2 27.33 3.13 22.65
N PRO A 3 27.95 1.98 22.35
CA PRO A 3 28.75 1.80 21.14
C PRO A 3 27.79 1.79 19.92
N LEU A 4 27.63 2.93 19.26
CA LEU A 4 26.74 3.08 18.09
C LEU A 4 27.07 2.10 16.95
N ALA A 5 28.31 1.64 16.87
CA ALA A 5 28.76 0.69 15.83
C ALA A 5 28.06 -0.68 15.92
N ASP A 6 27.71 -1.12 17.13
CA ASP A 6 27.08 -2.41 17.40
C ASP A 6 25.59 -2.29 17.75
N THR A 7 25.03 -1.08 17.64
CA THR A 7 23.62 -0.82 17.98
C THR A 7 22.75 -0.99 16.75
N GLN A 8 21.73 -1.84 16.84
CA GLN A 8 20.64 -1.90 15.87
C GLN A 8 19.51 -0.98 16.30
N ILE A 9 18.99 -0.19 15.38
CA ILE A 9 17.89 0.74 15.61
C ILE A 9 16.64 0.15 14.93
N PHE A 10 15.64 -0.20 15.73
CA PHE A 10 14.34 -0.61 15.22
C PHE A 10 13.42 0.61 15.18
N ALA A 11 12.91 0.92 14.00
CA ALA A 11 12.04 2.07 13.80
C ALA A 11 10.73 1.67 13.14
N CYS A 12 9.62 2.20 13.66
CA CYS A 12 8.31 2.12 13.02
C CYS A 12 7.65 3.50 13.09
N GLY A 13 6.84 3.85 12.09
CA GLY A 13 6.17 5.15 12.09
C GLY A 13 5.70 5.56 10.71
N SER A 14 5.29 6.84 10.59
CA SER A 14 4.91 7.40 9.30
C SER A 14 6.12 7.50 8.36
N GLN A 15 5.87 7.49 7.04
CA GLN A 15 6.93 7.66 6.04
C GLN A 15 7.76 8.93 6.25
N ALA A 16 7.12 10.03 6.65
CA ALA A 16 7.82 11.28 6.91
C ALA A 16 8.79 11.14 8.10
N LEU A 17 8.38 10.42 9.16
CA LEU A 17 9.23 10.14 10.31
C LEU A 17 10.43 9.27 9.91
N LEU A 18 10.17 8.19 9.16
CA LEU A 18 11.21 7.26 8.71
C LEU A 18 12.20 7.94 7.76
N ALA A 19 11.70 8.75 6.81
CA ALA A 19 12.55 9.53 5.91
C ALA A 19 13.44 10.52 6.68
N GLY A 20 12.90 11.23 7.67
CA GLY A 20 13.67 12.11 8.55
C GLY A 20 14.76 11.35 9.35
N LEU A 21 14.41 10.16 9.86
CA LEU A 21 15.37 9.31 10.58
C LEU A 21 16.53 8.86 9.66
N TYR A 22 16.22 8.41 8.44
CA TYR A 22 17.25 8.01 7.48
C TYR A 22 18.15 9.18 7.08
N THR A 23 17.58 10.37 6.88
CA THR A 23 18.35 11.57 6.55
C THR A 23 19.31 11.94 7.70
N ALA A 24 18.81 11.97 8.92
CA ALA A 24 19.63 12.27 10.09
C ALA A 24 20.73 11.20 10.32
N ALA A 25 20.40 9.92 10.12
CA ALA A 25 21.35 8.83 10.30
C ALA A 25 22.42 8.76 9.20
N ALA A 26 22.13 9.29 8.00
CA ALA A 26 23.11 9.36 6.90
C ALA A 26 24.26 10.35 7.19
N GLU A 27 24.03 11.34 8.05
CA GLU A 27 25.05 12.31 8.45
C GLU A 27 26.03 11.77 9.51
N ILE A 28 25.74 10.60 10.09
CA ILE A 28 26.54 9.99 11.16
C ILE A 28 27.38 8.85 10.59
N THR A 29 28.68 9.08 10.46
CA THR A 29 29.65 8.04 10.08
C THR A 29 30.16 7.32 11.35
N LEU A 30 30.08 5.99 11.33
CA LEU A 30 30.57 5.14 12.41
C LEU A 30 32.08 4.90 12.28
N PRO A 31 32.78 4.54 13.38
CA PRO A 31 34.21 4.22 13.33
C PRO A 31 34.60 3.08 12.39
N THR A 32 33.63 2.32 11.90
CA THR A 32 33.79 1.18 10.97
C THR A 32 33.59 1.53 9.50
N ASP A 33 33.62 2.84 9.15
CA ASP A 33 33.29 3.38 7.81
C ASP A 33 31.89 3.04 7.31
N LYS A 34 31.02 2.49 8.16
CA LYS A 34 29.60 2.30 7.89
C LYS A 34 28.81 3.54 8.28
N GLN A 35 27.69 3.79 7.63
CA GLN A 35 26.75 4.82 8.05
C GLN A 35 25.80 4.27 9.10
N LEU A 36 25.40 5.08 10.07
CA LEU A 36 24.44 4.66 11.10
C LEU A 36 23.10 4.18 10.48
N ARG A 37 22.72 4.70 9.32
CA ARG A 37 21.52 4.29 8.58
C ARG A 37 21.53 2.80 8.24
N ASP A 38 22.69 2.15 8.06
CA ASP A 38 22.83 0.73 7.73
C ASP A 38 22.42 -0.17 8.90
N ASN A 39 22.36 0.40 10.10
CA ASN A 39 21.93 -0.28 11.31
C ASN A 39 20.45 -0.06 11.65
N ILE A 40 19.69 0.64 10.77
CA ILE A 40 18.27 0.88 10.97
C ILE A 40 17.46 -0.24 10.34
N ILE A 41 16.67 -0.93 11.15
CA ILE A 41 15.69 -1.92 10.74
C ILE A 41 14.32 -1.28 10.86
N VAL A 42 13.60 -1.19 9.74
CA VAL A 42 12.26 -0.58 9.69
C VAL A 42 11.20 -1.67 9.61
N GLU A 43 10.27 -1.63 10.54
CA GLU A 43 8.99 -2.34 10.38
C GLU A 43 7.98 -1.42 9.72
N ASN A 44 7.63 -1.72 8.49
CA ASN A 44 6.69 -0.92 7.73
C ASN A 44 5.26 -1.42 7.95
N PHE A 45 4.50 -0.74 8.80
CA PHE A 45 3.10 -1.04 9.07
C PHE A 45 2.12 -0.31 8.12
N GLY A 46 2.59 0.39 7.13
CA GLY A 46 1.74 1.15 6.24
C GLY A 46 2.31 1.35 4.84
N ASN A 47 1.50 0.98 3.86
CA ASN A 47 1.62 1.19 2.42
C ASN A 47 2.72 0.38 1.71
N ALA A 48 2.29 -0.72 1.10
CA ALA A 48 3.02 -1.44 0.05
C ALA A 48 3.28 -0.61 -1.24
N LEU A 49 3.23 0.72 -1.16
CA LEU A 49 3.40 1.63 -2.31
C LEU A 49 4.59 2.59 -2.17
N ALA A 50 5.48 2.40 -1.21
CA ALA A 50 6.69 3.20 -1.12
C ALA A 50 7.85 2.29 -0.74
N ASP A 51 8.40 1.60 -1.71
CA ASP A 51 9.73 1.02 -1.63
C ASP A 51 10.73 2.15 -1.49
N VAL A 52 11.19 2.38 -0.27
CA VAL A 52 12.48 3.01 -0.06
C VAL A 52 13.51 1.94 -0.38
N ASP A 53 14.19 2.15 -1.48
CA ASP A 53 15.29 1.44 -2.07
C ASP A 53 16.11 0.63 -1.04
N ASN A 54 15.83 -0.66 -0.93
CA ASN A 54 16.72 -1.62 -0.31
C ASN A 54 16.96 -2.75 -1.31
N GLY A 55 17.75 -2.45 -2.33
CA GLY A 55 18.58 -3.40 -3.07
C GLY A 55 17.96 -4.62 -3.74
N SER A 56 16.64 -4.74 -3.86
CA SER A 56 15.98 -5.73 -4.70
C SER A 56 15.06 -5.03 -5.70
N ASN A 57 15.58 -4.91 -6.88
CA ASN A 57 15.04 -4.31 -8.09
C ASN A 57 13.70 -4.95 -8.49
N GLN A 58 12.61 -4.53 -7.87
CA GLN A 58 11.27 -4.63 -8.44
C GLN A 58 10.73 -3.21 -8.57
N THR A 59 11.24 -2.52 -9.58
CA THR A 59 10.63 -1.30 -10.10
C THR A 59 9.20 -1.66 -10.52
N PHE A 60 8.22 -1.26 -9.71
CA PHE A 60 6.87 -1.08 -10.22
C PHE A 60 6.99 0.00 -11.29
N ASP A 61 6.97 -0.45 -12.54
CA ASP A 61 6.99 0.44 -13.69
C ASP A 61 5.75 1.35 -13.65
N ARG A 62 5.95 2.58 -13.16
CA ARG A 62 4.94 3.64 -13.16
C ARG A 62 4.60 4.14 -14.56
N THR A 63 5.19 3.56 -15.60
CA THR A 63 4.97 3.94 -16.99
C THR A 63 3.84 3.17 -17.67
N VAL A 64 3.24 2.17 -16.99
CA VAL A 64 1.99 1.59 -17.48
C VAL A 64 0.88 2.59 -17.12
N PRO A 65 0.17 3.18 -18.09
CA PRO A 65 -1.01 3.97 -17.81
C PRO A 65 -1.98 3.06 -17.03
N VAL A 66 -2.24 3.40 -15.78
CA VAL A 66 -3.29 2.70 -15.04
C VAL A 66 -4.59 3.14 -15.69
N GLU A 67 -5.22 2.24 -16.44
CA GLU A 67 -6.50 2.53 -17.06
C GLU A 67 -7.51 2.83 -15.96
N GLU A 68 -8.20 3.93 -16.12
CA GLU A 68 -9.23 4.37 -15.20
C GLU A 68 -10.48 3.51 -15.40
N HIS A 69 -10.93 2.85 -14.36
CA HIS A 69 -12.11 1.98 -14.40
C HIS A 69 -13.19 2.48 -13.45
N THR A 70 -14.45 2.24 -13.80
CA THR A 70 -15.59 2.62 -12.96
C THR A 70 -15.84 1.57 -11.91
N VAL A 71 -15.95 2.00 -10.64
CA VAL A 71 -16.42 1.17 -9.54
C VAL A 71 -17.84 1.60 -9.16
N TYR A 72 -18.80 0.68 -9.33
CA TYR A 72 -20.20 0.89 -9.00
C TYR A 72 -20.56 0.19 -7.69
N LEU A 73 -21.12 0.95 -6.73
CA LEU A 73 -21.60 0.47 -5.44
C LEU A 73 -23.10 0.19 -5.54
N ARG A 74 -23.48 -1.09 -5.64
CA ARG A 74 -24.84 -1.53 -5.92
C ARG A 74 -25.84 -1.08 -4.86
N SER A 75 -25.53 -1.29 -3.57
CA SER A 75 -26.46 -0.99 -2.47
C SER A 75 -26.62 0.51 -2.24
N ARG A 76 -25.63 1.33 -2.64
CA ARG A 76 -25.65 2.79 -2.46
C ARG A 76 -26.00 3.56 -3.71
N GLN A 77 -26.14 2.87 -4.86
CA GLN A 77 -26.38 3.49 -6.17
C GLN A 77 -25.41 4.64 -6.48
N ARG A 78 -24.14 4.46 -6.11
CA ARG A 78 -23.06 5.42 -6.36
C ARG A 78 -21.95 4.77 -7.16
N GLN A 79 -21.25 5.60 -7.93
CA GLN A 79 -20.07 5.17 -8.69
C GLN A 79 -18.95 6.19 -8.54
N PHE A 80 -17.73 5.72 -8.72
CA PHE A 80 -16.53 6.55 -8.77
C PHE A 80 -15.50 5.93 -9.70
N SER A 81 -14.57 6.75 -10.14
CA SER A 81 -13.46 6.33 -10.97
C SER A 81 -12.30 5.83 -10.11
N SER A 82 -11.61 4.79 -10.56
CA SER A 82 -10.53 4.14 -9.83
C SER A 82 -9.32 3.91 -10.73
N ASP A 83 -8.25 4.61 -10.42
CA ASP A 83 -6.89 4.50 -10.99
C ASP A 83 -5.88 4.00 -9.95
N THR A 84 -6.32 3.69 -8.76
CA THR A 84 -5.54 3.24 -7.61
C THR A 84 -6.27 2.14 -6.86
N THR A 85 -5.94 1.87 -5.60
CA THR A 85 -6.74 0.91 -4.82
C THR A 85 -8.18 1.42 -4.67
N ILE A 86 -9.12 0.49 -4.73
CA ILE A 86 -10.56 0.82 -4.65
C ILE A 86 -10.89 1.65 -3.42
N LEU A 87 -10.25 1.36 -2.26
CA LEU A 87 -10.45 2.15 -1.05
C LEU A 87 -9.97 3.60 -1.22
N THR A 88 -8.76 3.80 -1.75
CA THR A 88 -8.19 5.15 -1.96
C THR A 88 -9.01 5.93 -2.99
N ALA A 89 -9.41 5.28 -4.09
CA ALA A 89 -10.25 5.92 -5.10
C ALA A 89 -11.63 6.32 -4.54
N ALA A 90 -12.23 5.48 -3.68
CA ALA A 90 -13.47 5.81 -3.00
C ALA A 90 -13.31 7.05 -2.09
N GLU A 91 -12.22 7.11 -1.32
CA GLU A 91 -11.92 8.25 -0.46
C GLU A 91 -11.72 9.54 -1.26
N ASN A 92 -11.00 9.47 -2.39
CA ASN A 92 -10.83 10.61 -3.29
C ASN A 92 -12.16 11.12 -3.89
N ALA A 93 -13.15 10.25 -4.00
CA ALA A 93 -14.50 10.55 -4.47
C ALA A 93 -15.49 10.87 -3.35
N ASP A 94 -15.04 11.12 -2.13
CA ASP A 94 -15.87 11.32 -0.94
C ASP A 94 -16.86 10.17 -0.67
N VAL A 95 -16.45 8.94 -1.00
CA VAL A 95 -17.21 7.72 -0.72
C VAL A 95 -16.57 6.97 0.43
N ARG A 96 -17.26 6.87 1.55
CA ARG A 96 -16.77 6.15 2.72
C ARG A 96 -17.03 4.65 2.59
N LEU A 97 -15.96 3.86 2.49
CA LEU A 97 -15.99 2.41 2.62
C LEU A 97 -15.45 1.99 4.00
N ALA A 98 -15.93 0.86 4.50
CA ALA A 98 -15.39 0.28 5.75
C ALA A 98 -13.90 -0.05 5.56
N HIS A 99 -13.06 0.35 6.50
CA HIS A 99 -11.64 0.06 6.48
C HIS A 99 -11.02 0.08 7.88
N GLY A 100 -9.81 -0.44 8.02
CA GLY A 100 -9.04 -0.44 9.26
C GLY A 100 -7.55 -0.31 8.97
N CYS A 101 -6.80 -1.43 8.99
CA CYS A 101 -5.33 -1.42 8.86
C CYS A 101 -4.79 -0.94 7.51
N ARG A 102 -5.59 -0.95 6.45
CA ARG A 102 -5.21 -0.63 5.05
C ARG A 102 -4.10 -1.51 4.47
N GLN A 103 -3.85 -2.67 5.06
CA GLN A 103 -2.75 -3.59 4.74
C GLN A 103 -3.22 -4.99 4.35
N GLY A 104 -4.53 -5.18 4.16
CA GLY A 104 -5.08 -6.49 3.82
C GLY A 104 -5.11 -7.51 4.98
N ILE A 105 -4.76 -7.12 6.21
CA ILE A 105 -4.66 -8.03 7.37
C ILE A 105 -5.97 -8.09 8.16
N CYS A 106 -6.52 -6.94 8.57
CA CYS A 106 -7.67 -6.87 9.49
C CYS A 106 -9.00 -7.28 8.86
N GLN A 107 -9.08 -7.34 7.55
CA GLN A 107 -10.26 -7.69 6.74
C GLN A 107 -11.49 -6.77 6.91
N LEU A 108 -11.39 -5.63 7.61
CA LEU A 108 -12.50 -4.68 7.77
C LEU A 108 -12.96 -4.04 6.46
N CYS A 109 -12.08 -3.97 5.46
CA CYS A 109 -12.38 -3.47 4.12
C CYS A 109 -12.90 -4.57 3.17
N ARG A 110 -13.25 -5.74 3.70
CA ARG A 110 -13.73 -6.86 2.91
C ARG A 110 -15.15 -6.59 2.41
N CYS A 111 -15.37 -6.80 1.13
CA CYS A 111 -16.68 -6.69 0.48
C CYS A 111 -16.84 -7.73 -0.62
N ASN A 112 -18.05 -7.85 -1.14
CA ASN A 112 -18.33 -8.75 -2.24
C ASN A 112 -18.29 -8.02 -3.57
N LYS A 113 -17.43 -8.47 -4.46
CA LYS A 113 -17.43 -8.09 -5.86
C LYS A 113 -18.48 -8.95 -6.60
N VAL A 114 -19.36 -8.29 -7.32
CA VAL A 114 -20.44 -8.95 -8.08
C VAL A 114 -19.99 -9.25 -9.50
N SER A 115 -19.28 -8.32 -10.13
CA SER A 115 -18.72 -8.46 -11.47
C SER A 115 -17.47 -7.61 -11.65
N GLY A 116 -16.75 -7.81 -12.73
CA GLY A 116 -15.50 -7.15 -13.04
C GLY A 116 -14.28 -7.89 -12.47
N VAL A 117 -13.11 -7.47 -12.90
CA VAL A 117 -11.82 -8.06 -12.53
C VAL A 117 -11.02 -7.10 -11.68
N VAL A 118 -10.43 -7.60 -10.60
CA VAL A 118 -9.52 -6.84 -9.74
C VAL A 118 -8.19 -7.57 -9.57
N LYS A 119 -7.13 -6.80 -9.34
CA LYS A 119 -5.80 -7.31 -9.01
C LYS A 119 -5.48 -6.98 -7.55
N ASN A 120 -5.06 -7.99 -6.80
CA ASN A 120 -4.50 -7.80 -5.47
C ASN A 120 -3.07 -7.27 -5.58
N VAL A 121 -2.80 -6.09 -5.02
CA VAL A 121 -1.48 -5.42 -5.16
C VAL A 121 -0.37 -6.08 -4.36
N GLN A 122 -0.70 -6.85 -3.31
CA GLN A 122 0.30 -7.52 -2.49
C GLN A 122 0.73 -8.87 -3.08
N THR A 123 -0.24 -9.63 -3.59
CA THR A 123 0.02 -10.99 -4.09
C THR A 123 0.17 -11.04 -5.62
N GLY A 124 -0.23 -9.97 -6.31
CA GLY A 124 -0.31 -9.94 -7.77
C GLY A 124 -1.45 -10.79 -8.35
N LYS A 125 -2.23 -11.48 -7.51
CA LYS A 125 -3.33 -12.34 -7.94
C LYS A 125 -4.43 -11.51 -8.61
N VAL A 126 -4.86 -11.95 -9.78
CA VAL A 126 -5.98 -11.37 -10.53
C VAL A 126 -7.23 -12.24 -10.27
N SER A 127 -8.35 -11.58 -9.97
CA SER A 127 -9.65 -12.26 -9.77
C SER A 127 -10.25 -12.72 -11.09
N GLY A 128 -11.21 -13.65 -11.03
CA GLY A 128 -12.14 -13.89 -12.15
C GLY A 128 -13.14 -12.75 -12.31
N ASP A 129 -13.87 -12.74 -13.42
CA ASP A 129 -15.08 -11.93 -13.55
C ASP A 129 -16.24 -12.67 -12.88
N GLY A 130 -16.85 -12.08 -11.88
CA GLY A 130 -17.95 -12.68 -11.15
C GLY A 130 -17.86 -12.48 -9.64
N TYR A 131 -18.72 -13.21 -8.92
CA TYR A 131 -18.86 -13.05 -7.48
C TYR A 131 -17.65 -13.58 -6.72
N GLU A 132 -16.97 -12.69 -6.03
CA GLU A 132 -15.79 -13.01 -5.21
C GLU A 132 -15.68 -12.02 -4.05
N SER A 133 -15.19 -12.49 -2.91
CA SER A 133 -14.88 -11.60 -1.77
C SER A 133 -13.51 -10.99 -1.94
N ILE A 134 -13.43 -9.66 -1.90
CA ILE A 134 -12.20 -8.88 -2.07
C ILE A 134 -11.96 -7.95 -0.88
N GLN A 135 -10.75 -7.42 -0.77
CA GLN A 135 -10.37 -6.40 0.20
C GLN A 135 -10.05 -5.10 -0.54
N THR A 136 -10.89 -4.08 -0.38
CA THR A 136 -10.79 -2.83 -1.15
C THR A 136 -9.49 -2.07 -0.97
N CYS A 137 -8.83 -2.23 0.20
CA CYS A 137 -7.57 -1.53 0.49
C CYS A 137 -6.34 -2.08 -0.26
N ILE A 138 -6.43 -3.30 -0.80
CA ILE A 138 -5.34 -3.96 -1.53
C ILE A 138 -5.77 -4.45 -2.92
N SER A 139 -6.91 -3.99 -3.42
CA SER A 139 -7.44 -4.37 -4.73
C SER A 139 -7.49 -3.16 -5.66
N ILE A 140 -6.97 -3.31 -6.88
CA ILE A 140 -7.06 -2.34 -7.98
C ILE A 140 -8.03 -2.89 -9.02
N ALA A 141 -8.91 -2.04 -9.56
CA ALA A 141 -9.80 -2.39 -10.65
C ALA A 141 -9.01 -2.59 -11.95
N MET A 142 -9.26 -3.69 -12.65
CA MET A 142 -8.67 -4.00 -13.96
C MET A 142 -9.72 -3.91 -15.08
N THR A 143 -10.97 -3.81 -14.73
CA THR A 143 -12.14 -3.55 -15.57
C THR A 143 -13.14 -2.76 -14.75
N ASP A 144 -14.26 -2.36 -15.32
CA ASP A 144 -15.37 -1.84 -14.52
C ASP A 144 -15.83 -2.90 -13.51
N VAL A 145 -16.03 -2.47 -12.26
CA VAL A 145 -16.29 -3.36 -11.12
C VAL A 145 -17.61 -3.00 -10.44
N VAL A 146 -18.39 -4.00 -10.11
CA VAL A 146 -19.60 -3.85 -9.30
C VAL A 146 -19.36 -4.46 -7.92
N LEU A 147 -19.55 -3.67 -6.89
CA LEU A 147 -19.43 -4.08 -5.49
C LEU A 147 -20.79 -4.03 -4.79
N ASP A 148 -21.01 -5.02 -3.94
CA ASP A 148 -22.19 -5.09 -3.08
C ASP A 148 -21.81 -4.60 -1.67
N VAL A 149 -21.93 -3.27 -1.47
CA VAL A 149 -21.62 -2.53 -0.22
C VAL A 149 -22.58 -1.37 -0.02
#